data_67987343464acff20c2fcce8a5ab4cc4
#
_entry.id   67987343464acff20c2fcce8a5ab4cc4
#
_cell.length_a   1.000
_cell.length_b   1.000
_cell.length_c   1.000
_cell.angle_alpha   90.00
_cell.angle_beta   90.00
_cell.angle_gamma   90.00
#
_symmetry.space_group_name_H-M   'P 1'
#
loop_
_entity.id
_entity.type
_entity.pdbx_description
1 polymer ?
#
loop_
_entity_poly.entity_id
_entity_poly.type
_entity_poly.pdbx_seq_one_letter_code
_entity_poly.pdbx_strand_id
1 'polypeptide(L)'
;MNRLLIILLISFLGSSCESWLDVKPENQVTYTNFFEDEKDVEGAAFEMFATEAAYIGCEGDYLKWQGILADEWSDTYNAPRLGRFSDLAGGWGDGGWKHSYDIVFLANTILENAHRASMSKDRLNFWIGQASFTKGLAYFELARLYGDAVITKNSTSLEKYGRKPMLEVIDTAIVNAERAYRLLPVFEELKDLSGAAITSKQYASKGAAAALLAHLYAWRGSVIELYGLTGDAAGDYQKSIDYCTLIIDKKAGFYELHSSPEALCQAMSKMGGENKESIFELELNPKEDYAQAVRVLGVFLTGYPVNVNATLAAQKSRSFRLKWTTVEQMYEAKDKRVDAYFYLDDEILNNLQTYPYAYLRKWREGIYFTSSSGSSETTMGALRANQVQWRVADIYLLRAECRVKLGIADAKDDLNKVRTRANATLYPAVGENDLKLAIFKERERELLYENHRYADIVRNGKTYIQKYLGYSLATDKGLEENALKYVTDQDLKDGILFQPIPESAFLMNGLMRQTPFWLRYVKY
;
A
#
# COMPACT_ATOMS: atom_id res chain seq x y z
N MET A 1 51.54 -37.48 -51.64
CA MET A 1 51.75 -37.28 -50.20
C MET A 1 51.07 -36.02 -49.65
N ASN A 2 51.06 -34.89 -50.34
CA ASN A 2 50.50 -33.64 -49.81
C ASN A 2 48.94 -33.58 -49.69
N ARG A 3 48.17 -34.37 -50.41
CA ARG A 3 46.71 -34.36 -50.32
C ARG A 3 46.15 -35.16 -49.13
N LEU A 4 46.84 -36.19 -48.70
CA LEU A 4 46.47 -37.00 -47.53
C LEU A 4 46.76 -36.22 -46.22
N LEU A 5 47.84 -35.44 -46.17
CA LEU A 5 48.18 -34.62 -45.02
C LEU A 5 47.19 -33.47 -44.78
N ILE A 6 46.63 -32.91 -45.85
CA ILE A 6 45.62 -31.84 -45.78
C ILE A 6 44.28 -32.41 -45.27
N ILE A 7 43.90 -33.60 -45.68
CA ILE A 7 42.67 -34.29 -45.20
C ILE A 7 42.80 -34.66 -43.73
N LEU A 8 43.97 -35.11 -43.28
CA LEU A 8 44.21 -35.38 -41.86
C LEU A 8 44.21 -34.13 -40.97
N LEU A 9 44.70 -32.99 -41.49
CA LEU A 9 44.66 -31.72 -40.76
C LEU A 9 43.25 -31.12 -40.64
N ILE A 10 42.39 -31.33 -41.65
CA ILE A 10 41.00 -30.85 -41.63
C ILE A 10 40.13 -31.75 -40.71
N SER A 11 40.42 -33.02 -40.56
CA SER A 11 39.69 -33.88 -39.63
C SER A 11 40.05 -33.64 -38.15
N PHE A 12 41.21 -33.04 -37.85
CA PHE A 12 41.59 -32.63 -36.49
C PHE A 12 40.99 -31.27 -36.07
N LEU A 13 40.57 -30.45 -37.03
CA LEU A 13 39.88 -29.18 -36.77
C LEU A 13 38.38 -29.32 -36.55
N GLY A 14 37.80 -30.49 -36.80
CA GLY A 14 36.37 -30.76 -36.61
C GLY A 14 35.99 -31.36 -35.25
N SER A 15 36.94 -31.70 -34.38
CA SER A 15 36.66 -32.10 -33.00
C SER A 15 36.77 -30.90 -32.07
N SER A 16 35.94 -29.90 -32.30
CA SER A 16 35.68 -28.85 -31.32
C SER A 16 34.96 -29.51 -30.13
N CYS A 17 35.67 -29.70 -29.04
CA CYS A 17 35.05 -30.08 -27.78
C CYS A 17 34.11 -28.93 -27.37
N GLU A 18 32.83 -29.08 -27.59
CA GLU A 18 31.78 -28.18 -27.11
C GLU A 18 31.88 -27.95 -25.58
N SER A 19 32.40 -28.95 -24.85
CA SER A 19 32.59 -28.87 -23.40
C SER A 19 33.74 -27.94 -22.92
N TRP A 20 34.65 -27.50 -23.82
CA TRP A 20 35.73 -26.57 -23.46
C TRP A 20 35.32 -25.09 -23.54
N LEU A 21 34.23 -24.79 -24.19
CA LEU A 21 33.64 -23.44 -24.27
C LEU A 21 32.55 -23.23 -23.22
N ASP A 22 32.12 -24.29 -22.55
CA ASP A 22 31.17 -24.22 -21.46
C ASP A 22 31.92 -23.94 -20.14
N VAL A 23 32.65 -22.82 -20.09
CA VAL A 23 33.21 -22.32 -18.83
C VAL A 23 32.01 -21.83 -18.01
N LYS A 24 31.48 -22.72 -17.14
CA LYS A 24 30.59 -22.28 -16.06
C LYS A 24 31.43 -21.37 -15.17
N PRO A 25 31.12 -20.09 -15.08
CA PRO A 25 31.85 -19.19 -14.19
C PRO A 25 31.58 -19.63 -12.75
N GLU A 26 32.53 -20.36 -12.15
CA GLU A 26 32.40 -20.86 -10.77
C GLU A 26 32.32 -19.74 -9.74
N ASN A 27 32.71 -18.51 -10.11
CA ASN A 27 32.78 -17.35 -9.24
C ASN A 27 31.82 -16.21 -9.63
N GLN A 28 30.90 -16.40 -10.56
CA GLN A 28 29.87 -15.43 -10.90
C GLN A 28 28.47 -16.01 -10.65
N VAL A 29 27.66 -15.30 -9.90
CA VAL A 29 26.25 -15.61 -9.72
C VAL A 29 25.56 -15.49 -11.08
N THR A 30 25.05 -16.61 -11.58
CA THR A 30 24.26 -16.67 -12.83
C THR A 30 22.85 -17.12 -12.49
N TYR A 31 21.89 -16.84 -13.37
CA TYR A 31 20.52 -17.32 -13.20
C TYR A 31 20.41 -18.85 -12.99
N THR A 32 21.38 -19.61 -13.50
CA THR A 32 21.39 -21.08 -13.40
C THR A 32 21.92 -21.59 -12.08
N ASN A 33 22.78 -20.83 -11.36
CA ASN A 33 23.41 -21.25 -10.11
C ASN A 33 23.01 -20.43 -8.88
N PHE A 34 22.03 -19.52 -9.00
CA PHE A 34 21.64 -18.64 -7.90
C PHE A 34 20.77 -19.35 -6.84
N PHE A 35 19.84 -20.20 -7.22
CA PHE A 35 18.91 -20.85 -6.28
C PHE A 35 19.44 -22.23 -5.84
N GLU A 36 20.52 -22.29 -5.07
CA GLU A 36 21.13 -23.52 -4.59
C GLU A 36 20.65 -23.91 -3.18
N ASP A 37 20.54 -22.95 -2.30
CA ASP A 37 20.06 -23.14 -0.93
C ASP A 37 18.99 -22.12 -0.52
N GLU A 38 18.49 -22.24 0.73
CA GLU A 38 17.44 -21.37 1.24
C GLU A 38 17.88 -19.91 1.40
N LYS A 39 19.19 -19.64 1.62
CA LYS A 39 19.71 -18.26 1.76
C LYS A 39 19.59 -17.49 0.46
N ASP A 40 19.74 -18.17 -0.67
CA ASP A 40 19.57 -17.56 -1.98
C ASP A 40 18.12 -17.10 -2.18
N VAL A 41 17.16 -17.95 -1.76
CA VAL A 41 15.73 -17.60 -1.81
C VAL A 41 15.42 -16.45 -0.86
N GLU A 42 16.00 -16.46 0.34
CA GLU A 42 15.88 -15.35 1.30
C GLU A 42 16.45 -14.05 0.73
N GLY A 43 17.64 -14.10 0.09
CA GLY A 43 18.24 -12.93 -0.56
C GLY A 43 17.34 -12.34 -1.65
N ALA A 44 16.75 -13.19 -2.50
CA ALA A 44 15.77 -12.75 -3.50
C ALA A 44 14.49 -12.17 -2.85
N ALA A 45 14.05 -12.73 -1.73
CA ALA A 45 12.90 -12.22 -1.00
C ALA A 45 13.19 -10.88 -0.32
N PHE A 46 14.40 -10.65 0.18
CA PHE A 46 14.79 -9.35 0.73
C PHE A 46 14.75 -8.25 -0.33
N GLU A 47 15.23 -8.51 -1.55
CA GLU A 47 15.13 -7.55 -2.65
C GLU A 47 13.65 -7.25 -2.99
N MET A 48 12.80 -8.27 -2.96
CA MET A 48 11.36 -8.10 -3.17
C MET A 48 10.73 -7.24 -2.07
N PHE A 49 11.02 -7.50 -0.80
CA PHE A 49 10.52 -6.70 0.33
C PHE A 49 11.05 -5.27 0.30
N ALA A 50 12.31 -5.11 -0.07
CA ALA A 50 12.94 -3.82 -0.22
C ALA A 50 12.28 -2.98 -1.31
N THR A 51 12.05 -3.58 -2.48
CA THR A 51 11.35 -2.94 -3.59
C THR A 51 9.92 -2.55 -3.20
N GLU A 52 9.21 -3.42 -2.46
CA GLU A 52 7.87 -3.15 -1.95
C GLU A 52 7.87 -1.97 -0.96
N ALA A 53 8.78 -1.97 0.02
CA ALA A 53 8.92 -0.89 0.99
C ALA A 53 9.31 0.43 0.31
N ALA A 54 10.23 0.39 -0.66
CA ALA A 54 10.62 1.54 -1.46
C ALA A 54 9.42 2.10 -2.22
N TYR A 55 8.66 1.29 -2.91
CA TYR A 55 7.52 1.72 -3.70
C TYR A 55 6.41 2.31 -2.84
N ILE A 56 5.96 1.59 -1.83
CA ILE A 56 4.82 2.02 -1.00
C ILE A 56 5.24 3.11 -0.02
N GLY A 57 6.48 3.03 0.50
CA GLY A 57 6.97 3.94 1.53
C GLY A 57 7.62 5.22 1.01
N CYS A 58 8.23 5.22 -0.18
CA CYS A 58 9.15 6.26 -0.59
C CYS A 58 8.78 7.09 -1.79
N GLU A 59 8.53 6.40 -2.87
CA GLU A 59 8.34 7.06 -4.17
C GLU A 59 7.03 7.85 -4.17
N GLY A 60 6.16 7.52 -3.23
CA GLY A 60 5.01 8.34 -2.91
C GLY A 60 3.98 8.46 -4.02
N ASP A 61 4.19 7.89 -5.19
CA ASP A 61 3.20 7.97 -6.27
C ASP A 61 1.92 7.25 -5.87
N TYR A 62 2.06 6.13 -5.18
CA TYR A 62 0.96 5.40 -4.59
C TYR A 62 0.23 6.23 -3.52
N LEU A 63 0.95 6.68 -2.51
CA LEU A 63 0.41 7.50 -1.43
C LEU A 63 -0.05 8.86 -1.94
N LYS A 64 0.71 9.49 -2.83
CA LYS A 64 0.38 10.80 -3.40
C LYS A 64 -0.91 10.76 -4.19
N TRP A 65 -1.08 9.81 -5.11
CA TRP A 65 -2.28 9.75 -5.90
C TRP A 65 -3.52 9.60 -5.03
N GLN A 66 -3.55 8.59 -4.17
CA GLN A 66 -4.71 8.32 -3.32
C GLN A 66 -4.90 9.42 -2.26
N GLY A 67 -3.84 9.84 -1.61
CA GLY A 67 -3.90 10.89 -0.59
C GLY A 67 -4.28 12.25 -1.14
N ILE A 68 -3.78 12.65 -2.31
CA ILE A 68 -4.13 13.91 -2.96
C ILE A 68 -5.58 13.87 -3.44
N LEU A 69 -6.00 12.80 -4.11
CA LEU A 69 -7.38 12.68 -4.56
C LEU A 69 -8.37 12.64 -3.39
N ALA A 70 -7.97 12.04 -2.26
CA ALA A 70 -8.78 12.03 -1.06
C ALA A 70 -8.62 13.28 -0.19
N ASP A 71 -7.73 14.22 -0.57
CA ASP A 71 -7.39 15.43 0.17
C ASP A 71 -6.96 15.16 1.64
N GLU A 72 -6.39 14.00 1.88
CA GLU A 72 -5.68 13.74 3.15
C GLU A 72 -4.36 14.48 3.22
N TRP A 73 -3.84 14.91 2.06
CA TRP A 73 -2.57 15.57 1.92
C TRP A 73 -2.77 17.05 1.64
N SER A 74 -2.53 17.88 2.65
CA SER A 74 -2.69 19.32 2.48
C SER A 74 -1.62 19.92 1.57
N ASP A 75 -2.03 20.86 0.83
CA ASP A 75 -1.58 22.02 0.05
C ASP A 75 -0.10 22.49 0.11
N THR A 76 0.88 21.66 0.40
CA THR A 76 2.24 22.15 0.58
C THR A 76 3.19 21.96 -0.59
N TYR A 77 2.83 21.15 -1.50
CA TYR A 77 3.59 20.93 -2.72
C TYR A 77 2.65 21.21 -3.89
N ASN A 78 2.46 22.39 -4.39
CA ASN A 78 1.77 22.54 -5.68
C ASN A 78 1.08 21.24 -6.17
N ALA A 79 0.48 20.54 -5.19
CA ALA A 79 -0.19 19.31 -5.44
C ALA A 79 -1.18 19.62 -6.55
N PRO A 80 -1.17 18.89 -7.64
CA PRO A 80 -2.06 19.16 -8.75
C PRO A 80 -3.43 19.31 -8.14
N ARG A 81 -4.01 20.49 -8.26
CA ARG A 81 -5.27 20.78 -7.62
C ARG A 81 -6.27 19.79 -8.15
N LEU A 82 -6.94 19.10 -7.26
CA LEU A 82 -8.01 18.20 -7.62
C LEU A 82 -8.92 18.92 -8.62
N GLY A 83 -9.05 18.36 -9.83
CA GLY A 83 -9.77 19.01 -10.92
C GLY A 83 -8.90 19.56 -12.05
N ARG A 84 -7.58 19.67 -11.87
CA ARG A 84 -6.65 20.00 -12.95
C ARG A 84 -5.96 18.73 -13.43
N PHE A 85 -6.70 17.88 -14.10
CA PHE A 85 -6.14 16.64 -14.64
C PHE A 85 -5.01 16.87 -15.64
N SER A 86 -4.92 18.04 -16.28
CA SER A 86 -3.76 18.45 -17.08
C SER A 86 -2.46 18.48 -16.26
N ASP A 87 -2.54 18.91 -15.01
CA ASP A 87 -1.38 18.98 -14.12
C ASP A 87 -0.97 17.57 -13.63
N LEU A 88 -1.95 16.67 -13.52
CA LEU A 88 -1.74 15.27 -13.18
C LEU A 88 -1.13 14.48 -14.34
N ALA A 89 -1.45 14.82 -15.59
CA ALA A 89 -0.97 14.13 -16.78
C ALA A 89 0.54 14.27 -17.02
N GLY A 90 1.14 15.37 -16.57
CA GLY A 90 2.54 15.72 -16.86
C GLY A 90 3.54 15.50 -15.71
N GLY A 91 3.11 15.08 -14.52
CA GLY A 91 3.92 15.28 -13.32
C GLY A 91 4.29 14.06 -12.47
N TRP A 92 3.82 12.86 -12.78
CA TRP A 92 3.87 11.77 -11.80
C TRP A 92 4.87 10.66 -12.11
N GLY A 93 5.59 10.73 -13.21
CA GLY A 93 6.64 9.76 -13.56
C GLY A 93 6.13 8.31 -13.74
N ASP A 94 7.06 7.40 -13.94
CA ASP A 94 6.79 5.97 -14.20
C ASP A 94 6.66 5.16 -12.91
N GLY A 95 6.87 5.80 -11.75
CA GLY A 95 7.14 5.12 -10.48
C GLY A 95 6.14 4.03 -10.12
N GLY A 96 4.86 4.36 -10.04
CA GLY A 96 3.84 3.40 -9.63
C GLY A 96 3.68 2.20 -10.54
N TRP A 97 3.70 2.42 -11.85
CA TRP A 97 3.61 1.35 -12.85
C TRP A 97 4.85 0.46 -12.82
N LYS A 98 6.03 1.07 -12.96
CA LYS A 98 7.30 0.35 -13.01
C LYS A 98 7.53 -0.47 -11.75
N HIS A 99 7.43 0.12 -10.58
CA HIS A 99 7.72 -0.58 -9.32
C HIS A 99 6.75 -1.74 -9.05
N SER A 100 5.47 -1.62 -9.41
CA SER A 100 4.55 -2.75 -9.30
C SER A 100 5.00 -3.94 -10.16
N TYR A 101 5.54 -3.69 -11.36
CA TYR A 101 6.04 -4.76 -12.21
C TYR A 101 7.42 -5.26 -11.79
N ASP A 102 8.27 -4.43 -11.18
CA ASP A 102 9.52 -4.88 -10.55
C ASP A 102 9.20 -5.88 -9.42
N ILE A 103 8.22 -5.59 -8.58
CA ILE A 103 7.73 -6.49 -7.53
C ILE A 103 7.17 -7.79 -8.14
N VAL A 104 6.33 -7.70 -9.17
CA VAL A 104 5.78 -8.88 -9.85
C VAL A 104 6.89 -9.73 -10.47
N PHE A 105 7.92 -9.11 -11.05
CA PHE A 105 9.08 -9.80 -11.60
C PHE A 105 9.85 -10.57 -10.51
N LEU A 106 10.17 -9.93 -9.39
CA LEU A 106 10.89 -10.55 -8.27
C LEU A 106 10.07 -11.69 -7.66
N ALA A 107 8.77 -11.49 -7.46
CA ALA A 107 7.88 -12.53 -6.98
C ALA A 107 7.81 -13.72 -7.95
N ASN A 108 7.69 -13.49 -9.27
CA ASN A 108 7.73 -14.55 -10.27
C ASN A 108 9.05 -15.30 -10.23
N THR A 109 10.17 -14.61 -10.10
CA THR A 109 11.50 -15.22 -10.02
C THR A 109 11.59 -16.21 -8.85
N ILE A 110 11.08 -15.85 -7.68
CA ILE A 110 11.00 -16.76 -6.53
C ILE A 110 10.04 -17.93 -6.81
N LEU A 111 8.83 -17.64 -7.31
CA LEU A 111 7.81 -18.68 -7.58
C LEU A 111 8.27 -19.73 -8.59
N GLU A 112 9.13 -19.35 -9.53
CA GLU A 112 9.63 -20.21 -10.60
C GLU A 112 10.87 -21.00 -10.18
N ASN A 113 11.68 -20.49 -9.25
CA ASN A 113 13.00 -21.05 -8.97
C ASN A 113 13.21 -21.57 -7.54
N ALA A 114 12.41 -21.16 -6.56
CA ALA A 114 12.60 -21.56 -5.17
C ALA A 114 12.61 -23.09 -4.97
N HIS A 115 11.93 -23.85 -5.84
CA HIS A 115 11.90 -25.32 -5.79
C HIS A 115 13.25 -25.99 -6.13
N ARG A 116 14.21 -25.23 -6.70
CA ARG A 116 15.56 -25.70 -7.03
C ARG A 116 16.48 -25.68 -5.82
N ALA A 117 16.18 -24.78 -4.87
CA ALA A 117 16.99 -24.60 -3.67
C ALA A 117 16.79 -25.76 -2.68
N SER A 118 17.89 -26.19 -2.05
CA SER A 118 17.86 -27.24 -1.04
C SER A 118 17.25 -26.69 0.26
N MET A 119 16.00 -27.10 0.55
CA MET A 119 15.29 -26.71 1.78
C MET A 119 14.16 -27.70 2.11
N SER A 120 13.63 -27.63 3.32
CA SER A 120 12.45 -28.43 3.68
C SER A 120 11.21 -27.97 2.92
N LYS A 121 10.22 -28.87 2.80
CA LYS A 121 8.93 -28.54 2.16
C LYS A 121 8.20 -27.36 2.84
N ASP A 122 8.29 -27.28 4.17
CA ASP A 122 7.63 -26.20 4.92
C ASP A 122 8.31 -24.85 4.66
N ARG A 123 9.65 -24.83 4.54
CA ARG A 123 10.38 -23.62 4.16
C ARG A 123 10.10 -23.23 2.71
N LEU A 124 10.03 -24.18 1.79
CA LEU A 124 9.60 -23.92 0.42
C LEU A 124 8.19 -23.33 0.38
N ASN A 125 7.25 -23.89 1.13
CA ASN A 125 5.88 -23.36 1.24
C ASN A 125 5.87 -21.95 1.81
N PHE A 126 6.71 -21.66 2.80
CA PHE A 126 6.85 -20.33 3.38
C PHE A 126 7.28 -19.30 2.31
N TRP A 127 8.36 -19.55 1.58
CA TRP A 127 8.86 -18.62 0.55
C TRP A 127 7.91 -18.47 -0.64
N ILE A 128 7.30 -19.57 -1.08
CA ILE A 128 6.23 -19.52 -2.09
C ILE A 128 5.03 -18.69 -1.58
N GLY A 129 4.70 -18.81 -0.30
CA GLY A 129 3.66 -18.03 0.37
C GLY A 129 3.99 -16.54 0.38
N GLN A 130 5.23 -16.16 0.77
CA GLN A 130 5.70 -14.77 0.73
C GLN A 130 5.59 -14.17 -0.67
N ALA A 131 6.19 -14.82 -1.66
CA ALA A 131 6.17 -14.35 -3.05
C ALA A 131 4.73 -14.27 -3.62
N SER A 132 3.86 -15.21 -3.26
CA SER A 132 2.46 -15.18 -3.68
C SER A 132 1.70 -14.02 -3.03
N PHE A 133 1.92 -13.74 -1.75
CA PHE A 133 1.33 -12.60 -1.06
C PHE A 133 1.73 -11.28 -1.72
N THR A 134 3.03 -11.04 -1.88
CA THR A 134 3.55 -9.80 -2.45
C THR A 134 3.12 -9.62 -3.92
N LYS A 135 3.09 -10.70 -4.72
CA LYS A 135 2.52 -10.67 -6.07
C LYS A 135 1.03 -10.31 -6.07
N GLY A 136 0.26 -10.88 -5.15
CA GLY A 136 -1.16 -10.56 -4.98
C GLY A 136 -1.38 -9.10 -4.61
N LEU A 137 -0.58 -8.57 -3.69
CA LEU A 137 -0.61 -7.17 -3.29
C LEU A 137 -0.26 -6.25 -4.46
N ALA A 138 0.80 -6.54 -5.22
CA ALA A 138 1.20 -5.74 -6.38
C ALA A 138 0.10 -5.66 -7.46
N TYR A 139 -0.57 -6.77 -7.76
CA TYR A 139 -1.71 -6.77 -8.69
C TYR A 139 -2.94 -6.04 -8.12
N PHE A 140 -3.15 -6.10 -6.81
CA PHE A 140 -4.20 -5.30 -6.16
C PHE A 140 -3.95 -3.80 -6.33
N GLU A 141 -2.70 -3.36 -6.13
CA GLU A 141 -2.33 -1.96 -6.32
C GLU A 141 -2.45 -1.53 -7.79
N LEU A 142 -2.01 -2.36 -8.74
CA LEU A 142 -2.22 -2.12 -10.17
C LEU A 142 -3.70 -1.94 -10.51
N ALA A 143 -4.58 -2.80 -9.98
CA ALA A 143 -6.01 -2.68 -10.20
C ALA A 143 -6.61 -1.41 -9.60
N ARG A 144 -6.15 -0.98 -8.42
CA ARG A 144 -6.62 0.23 -7.75
C ARG A 144 -6.14 1.51 -8.41
N LEU A 145 -4.87 1.53 -8.87
CA LEU A 145 -4.24 2.72 -9.44
C LEU A 145 -4.50 2.90 -10.92
N TYR A 146 -4.57 1.82 -11.69
CA TYR A 146 -4.61 1.86 -13.15
C TYR A 146 -5.84 1.16 -13.75
N GLY A 147 -6.61 0.41 -12.95
CA GLY A 147 -7.73 -0.39 -13.40
C GLY A 147 -7.26 -1.58 -14.24
N ASP A 148 -7.39 -1.48 -15.56
CA ASP A 148 -6.81 -2.47 -16.47
C ASP A 148 -5.28 -2.44 -16.38
N ALA A 149 -4.66 -3.62 -16.32
CA ALA A 149 -3.22 -3.76 -16.20
C ALA A 149 -2.69 -4.99 -16.95
N VAL A 150 -1.38 -5.06 -17.15
CA VAL A 150 -0.74 -6.21 -17.78
C VAL A 150 -0.63 -7.36 -16.79
N ILE A 151 -1.03 -8.56 -17.19
CA ILE A 151 -0.79 -9.80 -16.45
C ILE A 151 0.36 -10.54 -17.13
N THR A 152 1.53 -10.60 -16.46
CA THR A 152 2.71 -11.29 -16.97
C THR A 152 2.64 -12.79 -16.70
N LYS A 153 3.12 -13.61 -17.63
CA LYS A 153 3.12 -15.08 -17.46
C LYS A 153 4.20 -15.55 -16.48
N ASN A 154 5.42 -15.03 -16.64
CA ASN A 154 6.60 -15.44 -15.87
C ASN A 154 7.66 -14.32 -15.86
N SER A 155 8.80 -14.56 -15.20
CA SER A 155 9.91 -13.61 -15.08
C SER A 155 10.77 -13.49 -16.34
N THR A 156 10.73 -14.46 -17.23
CA THR A 156 11.66 -14.55 -18.39
C THR A 156 11.01 -14.24 -19.73
N SER A 157 9.69 -14.06 -19.77
CA SER A 157 8.96 -13.81 -21.03
C SER A 157 9.29 -12.45 -21.62
N LEU A 158 9.73 -12.44 -22.86
CA LEU A 158 9.94 -11.24 -23.67
C LEU A 158 8.71 -10.92 -24.57
N GLU A 159 7.61 -11.62 -24.35
CA GLU A 159 6.37 -11.37 -25.10
C GLU A 159 5.83 -9.96 -24.79
N LYS A 160 5.22 -9.35 -25.81
CA LYS A 160 4.48 -8.11 -25.64
C LYS A 160 3.09 -8.42 -25.10
N TYR A 161 2.71 -7.74 -24.02
CA TYR A 161 1.40 -7.91 -23.38
C TYR A 161 0.57 -6.65 -23.52
N GLY A 162 -0.70 -6.82 -23.87
CA GLY A 162 -1.72 -5.78 -23.68
C GLY A 162 -2.28 -5.79 -22.27
N ARG A 163 -2.94 -4.71 -21.89
CA ARG A 163 -3.67 -4.62 -20.63
C ARG A 163 -4.85 -5.59 -20.64
N LYS A 164 -5.11 -6.21 -19.50
CA LYS A 164 -6.27 -7.06 -19.23
C LYS A 164 -7.32 -6.27 -18.45
N PRO A 165 -8.60 -6.60 -18.59
CA PRO A 165 -9.68 -5.97 -17.82
C PRO A 165 -9.41 -6.00 -16.32
N MET A 166 -9.79 -4.96 -15.60
CA MET A 166 -9.57 -4.79 -14.17
C MET A 166 -10.03 -6.00 -13.34
N LEU A 167 -11.15 -6.62 -13.67
CA LEU A 167 -11.61 -7.82 -12.95
C LEU A 167 -10.66 -9.00 -13.12
N GLU A 168 -10.05 -9.22 -14.29
CA GLU A 168 -9.02 -10.26 -14.47
C GLU A 168 -7.76 -9.97 -13.66
N VAL A 169 -7.40 -8.69 -13.51
CA VAL A 169 -6.27 -8.27 -12.67
C VAL A 169 -6.57 -8.54 -11.20
N ILE A 170 -7.78 -8.21 -10.73
CA ILE A 170 -8.22 -8.51 -9.36
C ILE A 170 -8.29 -10.01 -9.13
N ASP A 171 -8.82 -10.78 -10.06
CA ASP A 171 -8.87 -12.25 -9.96
C ASP A 171 -7.46 -12.85 -9.88
N THR A 172 -6.49 -12.29 -10.62
CA THR A 172 -5.08 -12.69 -10.52
C THR A 172 -4.52 -12.38 -9.12
N ALA A 173 -4.85 -11.23 -8.55
CA ALA A 173 -4.47 -10.89 -7.17
C ALA A 173 -5.10 -11.87 -6.16
N ILE A 174 -6.40 -12.18 -6.29
CA ILE A 174 -7.12 -13.12 -5.42
C ILE A 174 -6.47 -14.51 -5.47
N VAL A 175 -6.21 -15.07 -6.65
CA VAL A 175 -5.58 -16.39 -6.79
C VAL A 175 -4.23 -16.46 -6.06
N ASN A 176 -3.42 -15.41 -6.16
CA ASN A 176 -2.13 -15.34 -5.47
C ASN A 176 -2.32 -15.16 -3.94
N ALA A 177 -3.23 -14.32 -3.50
CA ALA A 177 -3.53 -14.12 -2.08
C ALA A 177 -4.12 -15.39 -1.43
N GLU A 178 -4.98 -16.14 -2.12
CA GLU A 178 -5.50 -17.44 -1.65
C GLU A 178 -4.40 -18.48 -1.55
N ARG A 179 -3.45 -18.48 -2.51
CA ARG A 179 -2.27 -19.35 -2.42
C ARG A 179 -1.44 -19.01 -1.18
N ALA A 180 -1.20 -17.74 -0.92
CA ALA A 180 -0.50 -17.28 0.29
C ALA A 180 -1.24 -17.70 1.57
N TYR A 181 -2.55 -17.49 1.64
CA TYR A 181 -3.37 -17.89 2.78
C TYR A 181 -3.30 -19.39 3.09
N ARG A 182 -3.23 -20.25 2.07
CA ARG A 182 -3.10 -21.70 2.27
C ARG A 182 -1.71 -22.11 2.74
N LEU A 183 -0.66 -21.43 2.30
CA LEU A 183 0.72 -21.82 2.53
C LEU A 183 1.35 -21.20 3.78
N LEU A 184 0.94 -19.98 4.14
CA LEU A 184 1.53 -19.26 5.25
C LEU A 184 0.94 -19.70 6.59
N PRO A 185 1.79 -19.88 7.63
CA PRO A 185 1.33 -20.07 9.00
C PRO A 185 0.82 -18.75 9.60
N VAL A 186 0.25 -18.82 10.80
CA VAL A 186 -0.07 -17.63 11.60
C VAL A 186 1.22 -16.90 12.01
N PHE A 187 1.12 -15.61 12.34
CA PHE A 187 2.31 -14.78 12.60
C PHE A 187 3.18 -15.33 13.74
N GLU A 188 2.58 -15.85 14.77
CA GLU A 188 3.24 -16.40 15.96
C GLU A 188 4.08 -17.65 15.67
N GLU A 189 3.84 -18.30 14.54
CA GLU A 189 4.56 -19.52 14.09
C GLU A 189 5.64 -19.22 13.05
N LEU A 190 5.77 -17.96 12.58
CA LEU A 190 6.79 -17.60 11.60
C LEU A 190 8.20 -17.75 12.19
N LYS A 191 9.09 -18.38 11.42
CA LYS A 191 10.48 -18.62 11.80
C LYS A 191 11.43 -18.14 10.72
N ASP A 192 12.56 -17.57 11.15
CA ASP A 192 13.70 -17.26 10.29
C ASP A 192 14.54 -18.50 9.95
N LEU A 193 15.64 -18.32 9.23
CA LEU A 193 16.58 -19.41 8.88
C LEU A 193 17.23 -20.10 10.09
N SER A 194 17.36 -19.41 11.22
CA SER A 194 17.93 -19.94 12.44
C SER A 194 16.90 -20.72 13.28
N GLY A 195 15.62 -20.65 12.91
CA GLY A 195 14.50 -21.17 13.67
C GLY A 195 14.00 -20.20 14.77
N ALA A 196 14.53 -18.98 14.84
CA ALA A 196 14.04 -17.96 15.75
C ALA A 196 12.71 -17.36 15.26
N ALA A 197 11.90 -16.84 16.20
CA ALA A 197 10.64 -16.19 15.84
C ALA A 197 10.90 -14.94 15.00
N ILE A 198 10.17 -14.78 13.89
CA ILE A 198 10.16 -13.54 13.10
C ILE A 198 9.33 -12.51 13.86
N THR A 199 9.91 -11.32 14.07
CA THR A 199 9.26 -10.18 14.73
C THR A 199 8.79 -9.11 13.74
N SER A 200 9.34 -9.10 12.52
CA SER A 200 8.95 -8.20 11.45
C SER A 200 7.60 -8.58 10.86
N LYS A 201 6.66 -7.64 10.86
CA LYS A 201 5.35 -7.83 10.22
C LYS A 201 5.34 -7.53 8.72
N GLN A 202 6.48 -7.26 8.12
CA GLN A 202 6.65 -7.24 6.67
C GLN A 202 6.68 -8.67 6.11
N TYR A 203 7.10 -9.66 6.91
CA TYR A 203 6.86 -11.04 6.54
C TYR A 203 5.36 -11.35 6.62
N ALA A 204 4.78 -11.65 5.48
CA ALA A 204 3.37 -11.98 5.40
C ALA A 204 3.04 -13.25 6.22
N SER A 205 1.97 -13.19 6.97
CA SER A 205 1.39 -14.29 7.71
C SER A 205 0.06 -14.73 7.09
N LYS A 206 -0.54 -15.80 7.60
CA LYS A 206 -1.92 -16.16 7.26
C LYS A 206 -2.89 -15.01 7.51
N GLY A 207 -2.68 -14.22 8.59
CA GLY A 207 -3.48 -13.04 8.89
C GLY A 207 -3.31 -11.93 7.85
N ALA A 208 -2.09 -11.67 7.40
CA ALA A 208 -1.83 -10.71 6.33
C ALA A 208 -2.51 -11.13 5.01
N ALA A 209 -2.41 -12.41 4.65
CA ALA A 209 -3.09 -12.93 3.47
C ALA A 209 -4.62 -12.88 3.59
N ALA A 210 -5.19 -13.11 4.78
CA ALA A 210 -6.61 -12.95 5.04
C ALA A 210 -7.05 -11.48 4.93
N ALA A 211 -6.25 -10.53 5.43
CA ALA A 211 -6.53 -9.10 5.29
C ALA A 211 -6.50 -8.66 3.82
N LEU A 212 -5.49 -9.09 3.05
CA LEU A 212 -5.44 -8.83 1.62
C LEU A 212 -6.67 -9.38 0.89
N LEU A 213 -7.10 -10.60 1.20
CA LEU A 213 -8.31 -11.21 0.61
C LEU A 213 -9.57 -10.45 1.01
N ALA A 214 -9.70 -10.02 2.26
CA ALA A 214 -10.83 -9.21 2.71
C ALA A 214 -10.94 -7.91 1.91
N HIS A 215 -9.82 -7.21 1.71
CA HIS A 215 -9.78 -5.98 0.92
C HIS A 215 -10.01 -6.22 -0.58
N LEU A 216 -9.44 -7.29 -1.15
CA LEU A 216 -9.64 -7.68 -2.55
C LEU A 216 -11.11 -7.93 -2.86
N TYR A 217 -11.78 -8.73 -2.04
CA TYR A 217 -13.19 -9.04 -2.24
C TYR A 217 -14.09 -7.83 -2.01
N ALA A 218 -13.84 -7.01 -0.97
CA ALA A 218 -14.56 -5.76 -0.79
C ALA A 218 -14.40 -4.79 -1.97
N TRP A 219 -13.19 -4.69 -2.52
CA TRP A 219 -12.91 -3.87 -3.69
C TRP A 219 -13.59 -4.42 -4.95
N ARG A 220 -13.47 -5.74 -5.20
CA ARG A 220 -14.07 -6.41 -6.36
C ARG A 220 -15.58 -6.22 -6.38
N GLY A 221 -16.27 -6.48 -5.27
CA GLY A 221 -17.71 -6.25 -5.18
C GLY A 221 -18.09 -4.79 -5.44
N SER A 222 -17.30 -3.85 -4.90
CA SER A 222 -17.58 -2.41 -5.06
C SER A 222 -17.35 -1.90 -6.49
N VAL A 223 -16.33 -2.38 -7.21
CA VAL A 223 -16.11 -1.98 -8.61
C VAL A 223 -17.12 -2.65 -9.55
N ILE A 224 -17.60 -3.86 -9.24
CA ILE A 224 -18.72 -4.47 -9.96
C ILE A 224 -19.95 -3.56 -9.89
N GLU A 225 -20.30 -3.07 -8.69
CA GLU A 225 -21.43 -2.15 -8.51
C GLU A 225 -21.17 -0.79 -9.17
N LEU A 226 -19.99 -0.19 -8.94
CA LEU A 226 -19.67 1.16 -9.38
C LEU A 226 -19.66 1.30 -10.91
N TYR A 227 -19.12 0.30 -11.61
CA TYR A 227 -18.98 0.31 -13.06
C TYR A 227 -20.06 -0.49 -13.78
N GLY A 228 -20.98 -1.14 -13.06
CA GLY A 228 -22.02 -1.98 -13.62
C GLY A 228 -21.47 -3.20 -14.37
N LEU A 229 -20.40 -3.81 -13.83
CA LEU A 229 -19.75 -4.97 -14.43
C LEU A 229 -20.52 -6.27 -14.13
N THR A 230 -20.33 -7.27 -14.97
CA THR A 230 -20.88 -8.60 -14.69
C THR A 230 -20.09 -9.28 -13.58
N GLY A 231 -20.78 -9.70 -12.51
CA GLY A 231 -20.18 -10.38 -11.37
C GLY A 231 -21.15 -10.51 -10.19
N ASP A 232 -20.71 -11.18 -9.13
CA ASP A 232 -21.47 -11.39 -7.90
C ASP A 232 -20.92 -10.50 -6.79
N ALA A 233 -21.33 -9.23 -6.77
CA ALA A 233 -20.90 -8.27 -5.75
C ALA A 233 -21.33 -8.72 -4.33
N ALA A 234 -22.51 -9.31 -4.17
CA ALA A 234 -22.99 -9.78 -2.87
C ALA A 234 -22.15 -10.94 -2.35
N GLY A 235 -21.81 -11.90 -3.19
CA GLY A 235 -20.91 -13.00 -2.84
C GLY A 235 -19.52 -12.50 -2.49
N ASP A 236 -19.01 -11.46 -3.17
CA ASP A 236 -17.73 -10.84 -2.84
C ASP A 236 -17.77 -10.15 -1.46
N TYR A 237 -18.81 -9.40 -1.15
CA TYR A 237 -18.96 -8.82 0.20
C TYR A 237 -19.04 -9.90 1.28
N GLN A 238 -19.72 -11.01 1.01
CA GLN A 238 -19.78 -12.13 1.96
C GLN A 238 -18.39 -12.74 2.19
N LYS A 239 -17.60 -12.97 1.14
CA LYS A 239 -16.21 -13.46 1.27
C LYS A 239 -15.32 -12.48 2.04
N SER A 240 -15.48 -11.17 1.83
CA SER A 240 -14.80 -10.16 2.63
C SER A 240 -15.14 -10.28 4.11
N ILE A 241 -16.43 -10.43 4.44
CA ILE A 241 -16.91 -10.65 5.83
C ILE A 241 -16.27 -11.91 6.42
N ASP A 242 -16.20 -12.99 5.65
CA ASP A 242 -15.67 -14.27 6.11
C ASP A 242 -14.18 -14.14 6.48
N TYR A 243 -13.35 -13.52 5.61
CA TYR A 243 -11.93 -13.30 5.89
C TYR A 243 -11.71 -12.32 7.06
N CYS A 244 -12.49 -11.25 7.15
CA CYS A 244 -12.46 -10.36 8.32
C CYS A 244 -12.79 -11.14 9.62
N THR A 245 -13.77 -12.02 9.56
CA THR A 245 -14.19 -12.84 10.71
C THR A 245 -13.09 -13.81 11.15
N LEU A 246 -12.35 -14.42 10.21
CA LEU A 246 -11.20 -15.28 10.55
C LEU A 246 -10.12 -14.54 11.33
N ILE A 247 -9.87 -13.26 11.02
CA ILE A 247 -8.92 -12.41 11.74
C ILE A 247 -9.47 -12.04 13.12
N ILE A 248 -10.70 -11.56 13.18
CA ILE A 248 -11.35 -11.10 14.43
C ILE A 248 -11.51 -12.25 15.43
N ASP A 249 -11.84 -13.45 14.94
CA ASP A 249 -11.97 -14.67 15.74
C ASP A 249 -10.61 -15.32 16.07
N LYS A 250 -9.49 -14.69 15.71
CA LYS A 250 -8.12 -15.17 15.96
C LYS A 250 -7.79 -16.51 15.27
N LYS A 251 -8.52 -16.88 14.22
CA LYS A 251 -8.27 -18.11 13.43
C LYS A 251 -7.15 -17.93 12.40
N ALA A 252 -6.82 -16.67 12.07
CA ALA A 252 -5.75 -16.32 11.15
C ALA A 252 -4.53 -15.68 11.86
N GLY A 253 -4.44 -15.78 13.19
CA GLY A 253 -3.40 -15.18 14.04
C GLY A 253 -3.99 -14.33 15.15
N PHE A 254 -3.15 -13.93 16.10
CA PHE A 254 -3.59 -13.18 17.27
C PHE A 254 -3.47 -11.67 17.05
N TYR A 255 -4.59 -11.00 16.84
CA TYR A 255 -4.66 -9.55 16.68
C TYR A 255 -5.73 -8.97 17.60
N GLU A 256 -5.42 -7.85 18.25
CA GLU A 256 -6.33 -7.20 19.19
C GLU A 256 -6.24 -5.68 19.11
N LEU A 257 -7.36 -5.00 19.33
CA LEU A 257 -7.37 -3.56 19.54
C LEU A 257 -6.50 -3.20 20.77
N HIS A 258 -5.70 -2.16 20.66
CA HIS A 258 -5.09 -1.55 21.83
C HIS A 258 -6.16 -1.01 22.79
N SER A 259 -5.82 -0.88 24.06
CA SER A 259 -6.77 -0.45 25.10
C SER A 259 -7.23 1.00 24.95
N SER A 260 -6.48 1.81 24.22
CA SER A 260 -6.80 3.22 23.94
C SER A 260 -6.11 3.70 22.66
N PRO A 261 -6.56 4.84 22.08
CA PRO A 261 -5.86 5.47 20.98
C PRO A 261 -4.41 5.86 21.31
N GLU A 262 -4.15 6.27 22.54
CA GLU A 262 -2.80 6.59 23.01
C GLU A 262 -1.87 5.38 22.97
N ALA A 263 -2.33 4.22 23.47
CA ALA A 263 -1.56 2.97 23.42
C ALA A 263 -1.29 2.52 21.98
N LEU A 264 -2.24 2.72 21.06
CA LEU A 264 -2.03 2.48 19.63
C LEU A 264 -0.91 3.37 19.08
N CYS A 265 -0.96 4.68 19.32
CA CYS A 265 0.03 5.62 18.80
C CYS A 265 1.43 5.35 19.36
N GLN A 266 1.53 4.94 20.62
CA GLN A 266 2.80 4.50 21.20
C GLN A 266 3.35 3.26 20.48
N ALA A 267 2.49 2.26 20.22
CA ALA A 267 2.88 1.04 19.51
C ALA A 267 3.28 1.33 18.05
N MET A 268 2.57 2.21 17.36
CA MET A 268 2.89 2.63 15.97
C MET A 268 4.20 3.43 15.87
N SER A 269 4.66 4.02 16.96
CA SER A 269 5.92 4.81 17.01
C SER A 269 7.15 3.95 17.32
N LYS A 270 7.00 2.64 17.54
CA LYS A 270 8.10 1.71 17.80
C LYS A 270 8.39 0.87 16.58
N MET A 271 9.66 0.73 16.22
CA MET A 271 10.09 -0.24 15.22
C MET A 271 10.19 -1.63 15.85
N GLY A 272 9.74 -2.66 15.12
CA GLY A 272 10.03 -4.04 15.50
C GLY A 272 8.94 -4.77 16.28
N GLY A 273 7.71 -4.79 15.82
CA GLY A 273 6.77 -5.88 16.08
C GLY A 273 5.95 -5.85 17.38
N GLU A 274 6.03 -4.84 18.21
CA GLU A 274 5.23 -4.74 19.44
C GLU A 274 3.77 -4.27 19.23
N ASN A 275 3.38 -3.99 17.96
CA ASN A 275 2.02 -3.54 17.66
C ASN A 275 1.07 -4.73 17.48
N LYS A 276 0.39 -5.13 18.54
CA LYS A 276 -0.58 -6.24 18.53
C LYS A 276 -1.82 -5.99 17.65
N GLU A 277 -2.09 -4.74 17.30
CA GLU A 277 -3.20 -4.37 16.41
C GLU A 277 -2.82 -4.50 14.94
N SER A 278 -1.54 -4.36 14.62
CA SER A 278 -1.03 -4.46 13.27
C SER A 278 -1.04 -5.88 12.74
N ILE A 279 -1.46 -6.03 11.48
CA ILE A 279 -1.52 -7.30 10.76
C ILE A 279 -0.40 -7.41 9.72
N PHE A 280 -0.14 -6.33 9.00
CA PHE A 280 0.93 -6.22 8.02
C PHE A 280 1.49 -4.81 8.02
N GLU A 281 2.81 -4.69 8.05
CA GLU A 281 3.56 -3.43 8.06
C GLU A 281 4.67 -3.47 7.02
N LEU A 282 4.97 -2.35 6.43
CA LEU A 282 6.20 -2.15 5.69
C LEU A 282 7.27 -1.61 6.65
N GLU A 283 8.39 -2.29 6.72
CA GLU A 283 9.52 -1.84 7.53
C GLU A 283 10.27 -0.74 6.82
N LEU A 284 10.31 0.40 7.49
CA LEU A 284 11.11 1.54 7.07
C LEU A 284 12.38 1.57 7.91
N ASN A 285 13.39 0.80 7.53
CA ASN A 285 14.65 0.70 8.27
C ASN A 285 15.58 1.86 7.92
N PRO A 286 15.88 2.78 8.86
CA PRO A 286 16.74 3.92 8.59
C PRO A 286 18.23 3.57 8.46
N LYS A 287 18.65 2.33 8.74
CA LYS A 287 20.05 1.89 8.67
C LYS A 287 20.45 1.33 7.31
N GLU A 288 19.50 1.03 6.47
CA GLU A 288 19.74 0.56 5.11
C GLU A 288 19.69 1.74 4.15
N ASP A 289 20.17 1.57 2.92
CA ASP A 289 20.17 2.60 1.86
C ASP A 289 18.75 3.11 1.50
N TYR A 290 17.73 2.47 2.06
CA TYR A 290 16.34 2.90 2.09
C TYR A 290 16.06 4.13 2.97
N ALA A 291 17.06 4.75 3.56
CA ALA A 291 16.92 6.02 4.29
C ALA A 291 16.26 7.14 3.44
N GLN A 292 16.26 6.99 2.14
CA GLN A 292 15.48 7.85 1.23
C GLN A 292 13.98 7.61 1.34
N ALA A 293 13.57 6.39 1.55
CA ALA A 293 12.19 5.97 1.70
C ALA A 293 11.49 6.59 2.89
N VAL A 294 12.15 6.45 4.00
CA VAL A 294 11.72 7.02 5.27
C VAL A 294 11.61 8.55 5.19
N ARG A 295 12.36 9.18 4.27
CA ARG A 295 12.32 10.64 4.06
C ARG A 295 10.98 11.16 3.57
N VAL A 296 10.20 10.42 2.79
CA VAL A 296 8.96 10.97 2.23
C VAL A 296 7.87 11.08 3.28
N LEU A 297 7.55 10.01 4.02
CA LEU A 297 6.68 10.14 5.20
C LEU A 297 7.29 11.10 6.23
N GLY A 298 8.61 11.00 6.42
CA GLY A 298 9.36 11.92 7.24
C GLY A 298 9.14 13.37 6.84
N VAL A 299 9.37 13.76 5.60
CA VAL A 299 9.25 15.14 5.12
C VAL A 299 7.84 15.71 5.35
N PHE A 300 6.80 14.91 5.22
CA PHE A 300 5.42 15.36 5.35
C PHE A 300 4.90 15.37 6.80
N LEU A 301 5.48 14.52 7.67
CA LEU A 301 5.05 14.39 9.06
C LEU A 301 6.05 14.97 10.06
N THR A 302 7.23 15.42 9.61
CA THR A 302 8.35 15.81 10.46
C THR A 302 8.46 17.30 10.72
N GLY A 303 7.38 17.98 10.54
CA GLY A 303 7.35 19.38 10.94
C GLY A 303 7.36 19.57 12.46
N TYR A 304 7.32 20.86 12.90
CA TYR A 304 7.01 21.19 14.29
C TYR A 304 5.62 20.60 14.66
N PRO A 305 5.42 20.05 15.84
CA PRO A 305 6.35 19.93 16.95
C PRO A 305 7.13 18.61 16.97
N VAL A 306 6.94 17.71 16.02
CA VAL A 306 7.72 16.44 15.96
C VAL A 306 9.20 16.73 15.76
N ASN A 307 9.51 17.65 14.89
CA ASN A 307 10.87 18.17 14.73
C ASN A 307 11.10 19.31 15.72
N VAL A 308 11.73 18.98 16.83
CA VAL A 308 12.04 19.95 17.91
C VAL A 308 12.98 21.08 17.48
N ASN A 309 13.70 20.91 16.36
CA ASN A 309 14.59 21.94 15.80
C ASN A 309 13.89 22.86 14.80
N ALA A 310 12.65 22.55 14.42
CA ALA A 310 11.86 23.41 13.55
C ALA A 310 11.03 24.39 14.36
N THR A 311 10.79 25.57 13.81
CA THR A 311 9.88 26.54 14.41
C THR A 311 8.48 26.43 13.84
N LEU A 312 7.46 26.81 14.61
CA LEU A 312 6.08 26.86 14.15
C LEU A 312 5.94 27.69 12.85
N ALA A 313 6.71 28.75 12.69
CA ALA A 313 6.73 29.59 11.50
C ALA A 313 7.31 28.89 10.26
N ALA A 314 8.34 28.03 10.44
CA ALA A 314 8.95 27.25 9.35
C ALA A 314 8.02 26.17 8.81
N GLN A 315 7.01 25.80 9.57
CA GLN A 315 6.06 24.73 9.27
C GLN A 315 4.97 25.08 8.27
N LYS A 316 4.81 26.33 7.93
CA LYS A 316 3.72 26.78 7.02
C LYS A 316 3.66 26.03 5.69
N SER A 317 4.74 25.35 5.31
CA SER A 317 4.88 24.84 3.95
C SER A 317 5.02 23.32 3.80
N ARG A 318 5.11 22.52 4.86
CA ARG A 318 5.61 21.13 4.70
C ARG A 318 4.96 20.02 5.55
N SER A 319 3.79 20.22 6.18
CA SER A 319 3.25 19.18 7.05
C SER A 319 1.86 18.74 6.65
N PHE A 320 1.56 17.46 6.82
CA PHE A 320 0.18 16.99 6.87
C PHE A 320 -0.50 17.65 8.05
N ARG A 321 -1.54 18.37 7.76
CA ARG A 321 -2.26 19.15 8.74
C ARG A 321 -3.71 19.31 8.33
N LEU A 322 -4.60 19.15 9.28
CA LEU A 322 -5.97 19.55 9.13
C LEU A 322 -6.14 20.94 9.75
N LYS A 323 -7.13 21.68 9.32
CA LYS A 323 -7.58 22.82 10.12
C LYS A 323 -8.12 22.32 11.45
N TRP A 324 -7.87 23.09 12.50
CA TRP A 324 -8.40 22.76 13.82
C TRP A 324 -9.93 22.67 13.80
N THR A 325 -10.60 23.56 13.07
CA THR A 325 -12.05 23.50 12.85
C THR A 325 -12.52 22.19 12.24
N THR A 326 -11.73 21.59 11.34
CA THR A 326 -12.04 20.27 10.78
C THR A 326 -11.92 19.17 11.85
N VAL A 327 -10.91 19.24 12.71
CA VAL A 327 -10.75 18.31 13.83
C VAL A 327 -11.94 18.39 14.79
N GLU A 328 -12.37 19.61 15.16
CA GLU A 328 -13.53 19.84 16.01
C GLU A 328 -14.84 19.31 15.40
N GLN A 329 -14.96 19.35 14.07
CA GLN A 329 -16.12 18.78 13.37
C GLN A 329 -16.06 17.25 13.27
N MET A 330 -14.85 16.69 13.18
CA MET A 330 -14.66 15.25 13.04
C MET A 330 -14.83 14.49 14.36
N TYR A 331 -14.38 15.07 15.46
CA TYR A 331 -14.29 14.40 16.76
C TYR A 331 -15.13 15.12 17.81
N GLU A 332 -15.87 14.37 18.60
CA GLU A 332 -16.55 14.91 19.79
C GLU A 332 -15.56 15.13 20.95
N ALA A 333 -15.87 16.02 21.86
CA ALA A 333 -14.96 16.46 22.92
C ALA A 333 -14.44 15.34 23.84
N LYS A 334 -15.19 14.23 23.99
CA LYS A 334 -14.76 13.07 24.80
C LYS A 334 -13.97 12.01 24.03
N ASP A 335 -13.83 12.17 22.69
CA ASP A 335 -13.13 11.22 21.85
C ASP A 335 -11.62 11.31 22.13
N LYS A 336 -11.06 10.21 22.65
CA LYS A 336 -9.65 10.14 23.04
C LYS A 336 -8.66 10.17 21.89
N ARG A 337 -9.13 10.11 20.66
CA ARG A 337 -8.29 10.27 19.48
C ARG A 337 -7.77 11.68 19.30
N VAL A 338 -8.50 12.69 19.77
CA VAL A 338 -8.01 14.09 19.72
C VAL A 338 -6.70 14.21 20.48
N ASP A 339 -6.68 13.74 21.73
CA ASP A 339 -5.49 13.78 22.59
C ASP A 339 -4.34 12.93 22.04
N ALA A 340 -4.67 11.81 21.41
CA ALA A 340 -3.69 10.85 20.93
C ALA A 340 -3.13 11.20 19.55
N TYR A 341 -3.95 11.75 18.65
CA TYR A 341 -3.62 11.94 17.24
C TYR A 341 -3.07 13.32 16.92
N PHE A 342 -3.30 14.31 17.80
CA PHE A 342 -2.90 15.69 17.56
C PHE A 342 -2.08 16.26 18.71
N TYR A 343 -1.20 17.21 18.39
CA TYR A 343 -0.50 18.00 19.37
C TYR A 343 -1.42 19.08 19.94
N LEU A 344 -1.59 19.04 21.26
CA LEU A 344 -2.38 20.01 22.04
C LEU A 344 -1.44 20.96 22.79
N ASP A 345 -0.44 21.46 22.10
CA ASP A 345 0.56 22.38 22.63
C ASP A 345 -0.01 23.79 22.77
N ASP A 346 0.26 24.47 23.88
CA ASP A 346 -0.22 25.82 24.15
C ASP A 346 0.25 26.83 23.09
N GLU A 347 1.46 26.66 22.53
CA GLU A 347 1.96 27.53 21.47
C GLU A 347 1.09 27.41 20.21
N ILE A 348 0.65 26.18 19.88
CA ILE A 348 -0.26 25.92 18.76
C ILE A 348 -1.64 26.47 19.06
N LEU A 349 -2.22 26.11 20.20
CA LEU A 349 -3.60 26.45 20.56
C LEU A 349 -3.81 27.95 20.74
N ASN A 350 -2.83 28.66 21.28
CA ASN A 350 -2.88 30.11 21.45
C ASN A 350 -2.63 30.89 20.15
N ASN A 351 -2.20 30.23 19.08
CA ASN A 351 -1.87 30.86 17.80
C ASN A 351 -2.80 30.44 16.65
N LEU A 352 -3.97 29.87 16.93
CA LEU A 352 -4.90 29.37 15.90
C LEU A 352 -5.37 30.42 14.89
N GLN A 353 -5.34 31.71 15.22
CA GLN A 353 -5.63 32.78 14.25
C GLN A 353 -4.55 32.89 13.17
N THR A 354 -3.28 32.66 13.55
CA THR A 354 -2.13 32.75 12.63
C THR A 354 -1.81 31.38 12.03
N TYR A 355 -1.98 30.33 12.82
CA TYR A 355 -1.67 28.93 12.48
C TYR A 355 -2.89 28.06 12.77
N PRO A 356 -3.94 28.08 11.93
CA PRO A 356 -5.21 27.42 12.21
C PRO A 356 -5.19 25.91 12.01
N TYR A 357 -4.04 25.29 12.24
CA TYR A 357 -3.82 23.88 11.89
C TYR A 357 -3.58 23.01 13.12
N ALA A 358 -4.16 21.81 13.08
CA ALA A 358 -3.84 20.71 13.98
C ALA A 358 -2.67 19.90 13.40
N TYR A 359 -1.68 19.65 14.21
CA TYR A 359 -0.48 18.89 13.82
C TYR A 359 -0.59 17.45 14.30
N LEU A 360 -0.30 16.51 13.40
CA LEU A 360 -0.47 15.10 13.67
C LEU A 360 0.59 14.59 14.66
N ARG A 361 0.13 13.83 15.67
CA ARG A 361 0.94 13.19 16.71
C ARG A 361 0.87 11.66 16.66
N LYS A 362 0.24 11.11 15.68
CA LYS A 362 0.02 9.66 15.57
C LYS A 362 1.35 8.89 15.48
N TRP A 363 2.35 9.48 14.80
CA TRP A 363 3.74 9.03 14.76
C TRP A 363 4.61 10.08 15.46
N ARG A 364 5.41 9.66 16.45
CA ARG A 364 5.97 10.59 17.44
C ARG A 364 7.48 10.63 17.50
N GLU A 365 8.17 9.59 17.06
CA GLU A 365 9.62 9.49 17.19
C GLU A 365 10.31 9.89 15.90
N GLY A 366 11.13 10.96 15.98
CA GLY A 366 12.00 11.40 14.90
C GLY A 366 13.35 10.71 14.91
N ILE A 367 13.89 10.45 13.73
CA ILE A 367 15.29 10.06 13.55
C ILE A 367 16.06 11.27 13.05
N TYR A 368 17.09 11.65 13.80
CA TYR A 368 17.90 12.83 13.55
C TYR A 368 19.26 12.43 13.00
N PHE A 369 19.72 13.12 11.99
CA PHE A 369 21.03 12.94 11.37
C PHE A 369 21.86 14.21 11.56
N THR A 370 23.13 14.04 11.93
CA THR A 370 24.10 15.14 11.94
C THR A 370 24.54 15.37 10.50
N SER A 371 24.50 16.62 10.03
CA SER A 371 24.95 16.96 8.69
C SER A 371 26.42 16.59 8.50
N SER A 372 26.73 15.89 7.40
CA SER A 372 28.10 15.57 7.01
C SER A 372 28.92 16.80 6.59
N SER A 373 28.29 17.97 6.47
CA SER A 373 28.92 19.23 6.07
C SER A 373 29.56 20.01 7.23
N GLY A 374 29.68 19.41 8.42
CA GLY A 374 30.36 20.05 9.58
C GLY A 374 29.52 21.11 10.30
N SER A 375 28.27 21.32 9.94
CA SER A 375 27.34 22.11 10.73
C SER A 375 26.85 21.27 11.91
N SER A 376 26.77 21.87 13.11
CA SER A 376 26.24 21.22 14.30
C SER A 376 24.70 21.01 14.27
N GLU A 377 24.08 21.30 13.13
CA GLU A 377 22.64 21.16 12.97
C GLU A 377 22.24 19.71 12.78
N THR A 378 21.45 19.20 13.70
CA THR A 378 20.76 17.92 13.59
C THR A 378 19.50 18.11 12.76
N THR A 379 19.46 17.46 11.60
CA THR A 379 18.29 17.50 10.74
C THR A 379 17.46 16.24 10.95
N MET A 380 16.17 16.40 11.19
CA MET A 380 15.26 15.27 11.17
C MET A 380 15.11 14.75 9.75
N GLY A 381 15.46 13.50 9.52
CA GLY A 381 15.41 12.89 8.20
C GLY A 381 14.32 11.84 8.05
N ALA A 382 13.75 11.35 9.16
CA ALA A 382 12.80 10.25 9.12
C ALA A 382 11.95 10.17 10.40
N LEU A 383 10.89 9.37 10.34
CA LEU A 383 10.16 8.91 11.52
C LEU A 383 10.61 7.49 11.88
N ARG A 384 10.70 7.20 13.18
CA ARG A 384 10.91 5.85 13.70
C ARG A 384 9.56 5.15 13.80
N ALA A 385 9.03 4.75 12.67
CA ALA A 385 7.75 4.06 12.58
C ALA A 385 7.70 3.22 11.30
N ASN A 386 7.15 2.01 11.41
CA ASN A 386 6.76 1.23 10.24
C ASN A 386 5.48 1.80 9.65
N GLN A 387 5.28 1.59 8.36
CA GLN A 387 4.02 1.92 7.72
C GLN A 387 3.04 0.77 7.87
N VAL A 388 2.07 0.93 8.77
CA VAL A 388 0.98 -0.04 8.93
C VAL A 388 0.09 -0.01 7.68
N GLN A 389 -0.04 -1.16 7.03
CA GLN A 389 -0.94 -1.32 5.88
C GLN A 389 -2.33 -1.72 6.34
N TRP A 390 -2.41 -2.69 7.24
CA TRP A 390 -3.68 -3.14 7.82
C TRP A 390 -3.52 -3.42 9.30
N ARG A 391 -4.55 -3.08 10.05
CA ARG A 391 -4.68 -3.37 11.47
C ARG A 391 -6.12 -3.77 11.83
N VAL A 392 -6.29 -4.39 12.96
CA VAL A 392 -7.59 -5.01 13.31
C VAL A 392 -8.75 -4.02 13.38
N ALA A 393 -8.52 -2.73 13.67
CA ALA A 393 -9.59 -1.73 13.63
C ALA A 393 -10.12 -1.51 12.20
N ASP A 394 -9.24 -1.50 11.19
CA ASP A 394 -9.63 -1.46 9.79
C ASP A 394 -10.49 -2.69 9.43
N ILE A 395 -10.09 -3.88 9.88
CA ILE A 395 -10.82 -5.13 9.63
C ILE A 395 -12.23 -5.12 10.26
N TYR A 396 -12.38 -4.59 11.49
CA TYR A 396 -13.72 -4.40 12.08
C TYR A 396 -14.59 -3.49 11.21
N LEU A 397 -14.05 -2.35 10.81
CA LEU A 397 -14.80 -1.35 10.03
C LEU A 397 -15.04 -1.79 8.58
N LEU A 398 -14.14 -2.56 7.97
CA LEU A 398 -14.36 -3.16 6.66
C LEU A 398 -15.46 -4.21 6.70
N ARG A 399 -15.48 -5.06 7.75
CA ARG A 399 -16.56 -6.02 7.96
C ARG A 399 -17.90 -5.32 8.15
N ALA A 400 -17.92 -4.23 8.94
CA ALA A 400 -19.11 -3.42 9.11
C ALA A 400 -19.62 -2.84 7.79
N GLU A 401 -18.72 -2.30 6.95
CA GLU A 401 -19.04 -1.76 5.63
C GLU A 401 -19.70 -2.84 4.74
N CYS A 402 -19.08 -4.02 4.64
CA CYS A 402 -19.61 -5.11 3.83
C CYS A 402 -20.96 -5.63 4.38
N ARG A 403 -21.11 -5.71 5.71
CA ARG A 403 -22.37 -6.09 6.37
C ARG A 403 -23.51 -5.14 6.04
N VAL A 404 -23.26 -3.82 6.07
CA VAL A 404 -24.27 -2.82 5.68
C VAL A 404 -24.68 -2.97 4.22
N LYS A 405 -23.72 -3.23 3.32
CA LYS A 405 -24.03 -3.46 1.90
C LYS A 405 -24.92 -4.69 1.68
N LEU A 406 -24.84 -5.69 2.55
CA LEU A 406 -25.69 -6.87 2.55
C LEU A 406 -26.94 -6.76 3.44
N GLY A 407 -27.16 -5.63 4.11
CA GLY A 407 -28.30 -5.45 5.03
C GLY A 407 -28.21 -6.26 6.32
N ILE A 408 -27.00 -6.67 6.73
CA ILE A 408 -26.78 -7.48 7.95
C ILE A 408 -26.79 -6.56 9.18
N ALA A 409 -27.66 -6.85 10.15
CA ALA A 409 -27.94 -6.00 11.30
C ALA A 409 -26.75 -5.78 12.25
N ASP A 410 -25.84 -6.76 12.35
CA ASP A 410 -24.70 -6.73 13.30
C ASP A 410 -23.56 -5.78 12.87
N ALA A 411 -23.71 -5.07 11.74
CA ALA A 411 -22.73 -4.09 11.28
C ALA A 411 -22.42 -3.02 12.34
N LYS A 412 -23.40 -2.60 13.13
CA LYS A 412 -23.26 -1.63 14.22
C LYS A 412 -22.35 -2.11 15.35
N ASP A 413 -22.26 -3.41 15.57
CA ASP A 413 -21.47 -3.96 16.68
C ASP A 413 -19.99 -3.82 16.40
N ASP A 414 -19.56 -4.03 15.15
CA ASP A 414 -18.19 -3.79 14.70
C ASP A 414 -17.80 -2.30 14.80
N LEU A 415 -18.70 -1.42 14.36
CA LEU A 415 -18.54 0.03 14.51
C LEU A 415 -18.36 0.42 15.97
N ASN A 416 -19.27 -0.07 16.84
CA ASN A 416 -19.25 0.26 18.26
C ASN A 416 -18.05 -0.33 19.01
N LYS A 417 -17.44 -1.40 18.50
CA LYS A 417 -16.20 -1.94 19.05
C LYS A 417 -15.05 -0.92 18.95
N VAL A 418 -14.92 -0.26 17.80
CA VAL A 418 -13.91 0.77 17.58
C VAL A 418 -14.24 2.04 18.38
N ARG A 419 -15.50 2.47 18.39
CA ARG A 419 -15.94 3.64 19.16
C ARG A 419 -15.75 3.47 20.67
N THR A 420 -15.99 2.28 21.18
CA THR A 420 -15.75 1.96 22.61
C THR A 420 -14.27 2.20 22.97
N ARG A 421 -13.34 1.71 22.15
CA ARG A 421 -11.91 1.90 22.36
C ARG A 421 -11.53 3.38 22.34
N ALA A 422 -12.16 4.16 21.46
CA ALA A 422 -11.93 5.60 21.33
C ALA A 422 -12.62 6.45 22.39
N ASN A 423 -13.45 5.87 23.27
CA ASN A 423 -14.36 6.57 24.18
C ASN A 423 -15.35 7.50 23.44
N ALA A 424 -15.68 7.18 22.19
CA ALA A 424 -16.65 7.90 21.37
C ALA A 424 -18.08 7.45 21.65
N THR A 425 -19.08 8.29 21.30
CA THR A 425 -20.50 7.96 21.45
C THR A 425 -20.86 6.79 20.54
N LEU A 426 -21.51 5.78 21.12
CA LEU A 426 -21.89 4.58 20.38
C LEU A 426 -23.02 4.87 19.38
N TYR A 427 -23.04 4.13 18.26
CA TYR A 427 -24.13 4.19 17.30
C TYR A 427 -25.35 3.43 17.82
N PRO A 428 -26.59 3.94 17.64
CA PRO A 428 -26.89 5.23 17.02
C PRO A 428 -26.73 6.40 18.03
N ALA A 429 -25.89 7.39 17.67
CA ALA A 429 -25.86 8.64 18.39
C ALA A 429 -27.11 9.49 18.03
N VAL A 430 -27.40 10.51 18.85
CA VAL A 430 -28.52 11.42 18.58
C VAL A 430 -28.32 12.11 17.22
N GLY A 431 -29.28 11.94 16.32
CA GLY A 431 -29.23 12.47 14.96
C GLY A 431 -28.44 11.63 13.95
N GLU A 432 -27.84 10.52 14.36
CA GLU A 432 -27.06 9.62 13.49
C GLU A 432 -27.92 8.40 13.08
N ASN A 433 -28.64 8.54 11.96
CA ASN A 433 -29.61 7.53 11.52
C ASN A 433 -29.12 6.70 10.30
N ASP A 434 -28.00 7.08 9.68
CA ASP A 434 -27.41 6.40 8.53
C ASP A 434 -26.19 5.60 8.97
N LEU A 435 -26.34 4.28 9.13
CA LEU A 435 -25.28 3.39 9.56
C LEU A 435 -24.12 3.33 8.53
N LYS A 436 -24.44 3.37 7.23
CA LYS A 436 -23.43 3.39 6.17
C LYS A 436 -22.55 4.62 6.28
N LEU A 437 -23.16 5.79 6.45
CA LEU A 437 -22.44 7.04 6.66
C LEU A 437 -21.65 7.04 7.97
N ALA A 438 -22.24 6.49 9.04
CA ALA A 438 -21.58 6.40 10.35
C ALA A 438 -20.29 5.55 10.29
N ILE A 439 -20.31 4.42 9.59
CA ILE A 439 -19.15 3.56 9.38
C ILE A 439 -18.09 4.28 8.52
N PHE A 440 -18.48 4.91 7.42
CA PHE A 440 -17.56 5.68 6.59
C PHE A 440 -16.87 6.80 7.38
N LYS A 441 -17.63 7.56 8.17
CA LYS A 441 -17.08 8.62 9.01
C LYS A 441 -16.22 8.07 10.15
N GLU A 442 -16.50 6.88 10.64
CA GLU A 442 -15.63 6.23 11.62
C GLU A 442 -14.31 5.80 11.02
N ARG A 443 -14.31 5.30 9.77
CA ARG A 443 -13.07 5.00 9.04
C ARG A 443 -12.23 6.25 8.84
N GLU A 444 -12.84 7.39 8.44
CA GLU A 444 -12.14 8.68 8.35
C GLU A 444 -11.45 9.08 9.66
N ARG A 445 -12.14 8.93 10.81
CA ARG A 445 -11.59 9.28 12.12
C ARG A 445 -10.50 8.32 12.58
N GLU A 446 -10.77 7.04 12.45
CA GLU A 446 -9.91 5.99 12.99
C GLU A 446 -8.64 5.81 12.19
N LEU A 447 -8.75 5.80 10.87
CA LEU A 447 -7.68 5.50 9.92
C LEU A 447 -7.06 6.76 9.29
N LEU A 448 -7.23 7.91 9.95
CA LEU A 448 -6.72 9.20 9.47
C LEU A 448 -5.23 9.11 9.12
N TYR A 449 -4.86 9.47 7.90
CA TYR A 449 -3.52 9.39 7.31
C TYR A 449 -2.89 7.98 7.19
N GLU A 450 -3.70 6.92 7.31
CA GLU A 450 -3.25 5.55 7.04
C GLU A 450 -3.54 5.08 5.60
N ASN A 451 -3.82 6.01 4.69
CA ASN A 451 -4.03 5.77 3.24
C ASN A 451 -5.26 4.91 2.88
N HIS A 452 -6.31 4.95 3.72
CA HIS A 452 -7.55 4.20 3.44
C HIS A 452 -8.64 5.04 2.76
N ARG A 453 -8.66 6.37 3.01
CA ARG A 453 -9.80 7.24 2.71
C ARG A 453 -10.23 7.22 1.23
N TYR A 454 -9.27 7.23 0.29
CA TYR A 454 -9.59 7.17 -1.14
C TYR A 454 -10.36 5.89 -1.49
N ALA A 455 -9.83 4.74 -1.07
CA ALA A 455 -10.48 3.45 -1.31
C ALA A 455 -11.86 3.37 -0.63
N ASP A 456 -11.99 3.91 0.58
CA ASP A 456 -13.25 3.97 1.32
C ASP A 456 -14.31 4.78 0.57
N ILE A 457 -13.92 5.91 0.01
CA ILE A 457 -14.83 6.75 -0.80
C ILE A 457 -15.27 6.00 -2.06
N VAL A 458 -14.31 5.42 -2.80
CA VAL A 458 -14.60 4.71 -4.07
C VAL A 458 -15.50 3.49 -3.82
N ARG A 459 -15.24 2.70 -2.75
CA ARG A 459 -16.07 1.54 -2.39
C ARG A 459 -17.50 1.92 -2.05
N ASN A 460 -17.73 3.14 -1.57
CA ASN A 460 -19.06 3.62 -1.23
C ASN A 460 -19.85 4.20 -2.41
N GLY A 461 -19.22 4.28 -3.59
CA GLY A 461 -19.87 4.52 -4.87
C GLY A 461 -19.93 5.98 -5.28
N LYS A 462 -20.56 6.24 -6.43
CA LYS A 462 -20.56 7.53 -7.14
C LYS A 462 -20.97 8.73 -6.27
N THR A 463 -22.00 8.57 -5.45
CA THR A 463 -22.47 9.66 -4.57
C THR A 463 -21.40 10.09 -3.57
N TYR A 464 -20.63 9.12 -3.04
CA TYR A 464 -19.52 9.41 -2.12
C TYR A 464 -18.34 10.03 -2.89
N ILE A 465 -18.03 9.57 -4.10
CA ILE A 465 -17.03 10.18 -4.98
C ILE A 465 -17.36 11.65 -5.20
N GLN A 466 -18.57 11.96 -5.64
CA GLN A 466 -19.01 13.34 -5.90
C GLN A 466 -18.95 14.23 -4.64
N LYS A 467 -19.30 13.65 -3.47
CA LYS A 467 -19.37 14.40 -2.24
C LYS A 467 -18.02 14.59 -1.55
N TYR A 468 -17.17 13.53 -1.53
CA TYR A 468 -16.00 13.48 -0.67
C TYR A 468 -14.66 13.56 -1.41
N LEU A 469 -14.56 13.16 -2.68
CA LEU A 469 -13.38 13.46 -3.49
C LEU A 469 -13.41 14.89 -4.05
N GLY A 470 -14.55 15.54 -4.03
CA GLY A 470 -14.68 16.95 -4.41
C GLY A 470 -14.58 17.93 -3.24
N TYR A 471 -14.21 17.44 -2.04
CA TYR A 471 -14.21 18.24 -0.81
C TYR A 471 -12.86 18.16 -0.11
N SER A 472 -12.31 19.30 0.29
CA SER A 472 -11.05 19.35 1.01
C SER A 472 -11.26 19.18 2.51
N LEU A 473 -10.68 18.12 3.09
CA LEU A 473 -10.57 17.99 4.55
C LEU A 473 -9.66 19.05 5.15
N ALA A 474 -8.62 19.46 4.40
CA ALA A 474 -7.63 20.41 4.90
C ALA A 474 -8.16 21.84 5.00
N THR A 475 -9.12 22.23 4.17
CA THR A 475 -9.53 23.64 4.02
C THR A 475 -10.96 23.95 4.42
N ASP A 476 -11.79 22.96 4.79
CA ASP A 476 -13.24 23.09 5.02
C ASP A 476 -14.02 23.67 3.83
N LYS A 477 -13.46 23.63 2.65
CA LYS A 477 -14.07 24.21 1.46
C LYS A 477 -14.31 23.16 0.41
N GLY A 478 -15.48 23.18 -0.18
CA GLY A 478 -15.71 22.51 -1.46
C GLY A 478 -14.74 23.12 -2.49
N LEU A 479 -14.02 22.26 -3.20
CA LEU A 479 -13.20 22.71 -4.31
C LEU A 479 -14.16 22.97 -5.48
N GLU A 480 -14.49 24.24 -5.70
CA GLU A 480 -15.46 24.65 -6.74
C GLU A 480 -15.04 24.18 -8.15
N GLU A 481 -13.74 24.02 -8.37
CA GLU A 481 -13.14 23.58 -9.63
C GLU A 481 -12.91 22.05 -9.70
N ASN A 482 -13.37 21.27 -8.73
CA ASN A 482 -13.10 19.84 -8.73
C ASN A 482 -14.01 19.07 -9.70
N ALA A 483 -13.43 18.54 -10.77
CA ALA A 483 -14.14 17.76 -11.77
C ALA A 483 -14.85 16.51 -11.19
N LEU A 484 -14.34 15.96 -10.08
CA LEU A 484 -14.94 14.78 -9.44
C LEU A 484 -16.29 15.09 -8.79
N LYS A 485 -16.56 16.36 -8.42
CA LYS A 485 -17.89 16.80 -7.94
C LYS A 485 -18.99 16.56 -8.97
N TYR A 486 -18.64 16.60 -10.25
CA TYR A 486 -19.57 16.48 -11.38
C TYR A 486 -19.34 15.21 -12.18
N VAL A 487 -18.62 14.24 -11.64
CA VAL A 487 -18.30 12.98 -12.34
C VAL A 487 -19.56 12.29 -12.86
N THR A 488 -19.54 11.95 -14.13
CA THR A 488 -20.61 11.20 -14.80
C THR A 488 -20.31 9.70 -14.80
N ASP A 489 -21.31 8.87 -15.15
CA ASP A 489 -21.07 7.44 -15.33
C ASP A 489 -20.12 7.17 -16.51
N GLN A 490 -20.11 8.06 -17.53
CA GLN A 490 -19.18 7.94 -18.63
C GLN A 490 -17.74 8.27 -18.21
N ASP A 491 -17.53 9.30 -17.39
CA ASP A 491 -16.19 9.61 -16.86
C ASP A 491 -15.64 8.47 -16.00
N LEU A 492 -16.51 7.82 -15.22
CA LEU A 492 -16.12 6.62 -14.46
C LEU A 492 -15.71 5.50 -15.43
N LYS A 493 -16.52 5.20 -16.44
CA LYS A 493 -16.21 4.17 -17.45
C LYS A 493 -14.96 4.50 -18.26
N ASP A 494 -14.71 5.78 -18.54
CA ASP A 494 -13.50 6.25 -19.20
C ASP A 494 -12.25 6.15 -18.30
N GLY A 495 -12.41 5.94 -16.99
CA GLY A 495 -11.33 5.68 -16.05
C GLY A 495 -10.77 6.94 -15.36
N ILE A 496 -11.62 7.94 -15.08
CA ILE A 496 -11.23 9.18 -14.38
C ILE A 496 -10.57 8.92 -13.00
N LEU A 497 -10.89 7.80 -12.34
CA LEU A 497 -10.35 7.43 -11.03
C LEU A 497 -8.95 6.78 -11.11
N PHE A 498 -8.45 6.47 -12.30
CA PHE A 498 -7.18 5.80 -12.49
C PHE A 498 -6.08 6.76 -12.91
N GLN A 499 -4.85 6.42 -12.60
CA GLN A 499 -3.68 7.13 -13.11
C GLN A 499 -3.52 6.94 -14.62
N PRO A 500 -2.88 7.90 -15.32
CA PRO A 500 -2.46 7.67 -16.70
C PRO A 500 -1.42 6.54 -16.74
N ILE A 501 -1.48 5.73 -17.78
CA ILE A 501 -0.40 4.78 -18.07
C ILE A 501 0.83 5.60 -18.49
N PRO A 502 2.00 5.37 -17.89
CA PRO A 502 3.18 6.18 -18.20
C PRO A 502 3.71 5.96 -19.62
N GLU A 503 4.38 6.96 -20.18
CA GLU A 503 4.92 6.93 -21.54
C GLU A 503 5.87 5.75 -21.75
N SER A 504 6.69 5.43 -20.74
CA SER A 504 7.64 4.31 -20.79
C SER A 504 6.98 2.96 -21.09
N ALA A 505 5.72 2.75 -20.67
CA ALA A 505 4.98 1.52 -20.92
C ALA A 505 4.65 1.31 -22.41
N PHE A 506 4.64 2.38 -23.21
CA PHE A 506 4.38 2.32 -24.67
C PHE A 506 5.66 2.10 -25.46
N LEU A 507 6.84 2.33 -24.87
CA LEU A 507 8.10 2.14 -25.54
C LEU A 507 8.26 0.68 -25.96
N MET A 508 8.40 0.46 -27.27
CA MET A 508 8.56 -0.88 -27.86
C MET A 508 7.39 -1.85 -27.66
N ASN A 509 6.24 -1.40 -27.13
CA ASN A 509 5.06 -2.22 -26.93
C ASN A 509 3.80 -1.66 -27.59
N GLY A 510 3.59 -1.96 -28.85
CA GLY A 510 2.43 -1.52 -29.63
C GLY A 510 1.07 -2.11 -29.20
N LEU A 511 1.03 -3.01 -28.21
CA LEU A 511 -0.21 -3.56 -27.65
C LEU A 511 -0.76 -2.70 -26.50
N MET A 512 0.05 -1.77 -25.98
CA MET A 512 -0.41 -0.87 -24.93
C MET A 512 -1.45 0.12 -25.45
N ARG A 513 -2.39 0.46 -24.59
CA ARG A 513 -3.42 1.47 -24.86
C ARG A 513 -3.56 2.33 -23.62
N GLN A 514 -3.72 3.63 -23.81
CA GLN A 514 -4.00 4.56 -22.74
C GLN A 514 -5.43 4.39 -22.22
N THR A 515 -5.65 4.72 -20.96
CA THR A 515 -6.98 4.82 -20.37
C THR A 515 -7.78 5.92 -21.08
N PRO A 516 -9.02 5.68 -21.54
CA PRO A 516 -9.77 6.60 -22.39
C PRO A 516 -9.87 8.02 -21.84
N PHE A 517 -10.06 8.20 -20.54
CA PHE A 517 -10.11 9.50 -19.89
C PHE A 517 -8.84 10.33 -20.16
N TRP A 518 -7.68 9.69 -20.10
CA TRP A 518 -6.39 10.36 -20.21
C TRP A 518 -6.00 10.75 -21.64
N LEU A 519 -6.62 10.16 -22.67
CA LEU A 519 -6.43 10.59 -24.06
C LEU A 519 -6.79 12.05 -24.32
N ARG A 520 -7.51 12.69 -23.38
CA ARG A 520 -7.82 14.13 -23.39
C ARG A 520 -6.60 14.99 -23.04
N TYR A 521 -5.62 14.43 -22.34
CA TYR A 521 -4.51 15.17 -21.72
C TYR A 521 -3.12 14.68 -22.15
N VAL A 522 -2.98 13.43 -22.55
CA VAL A 522 -1.71 12.83 -23.02
C VAL A 522 -1.85 12.34 -24.45
N LYS A 523 -0.75 12.37 -25.22
CA LYS A 523 -0.77 12.06 -26.66
C LYS A 523 -0.19 10.69 -27.02
N TYR A 524 0.10 9.84 -26.03
CA TYR A 524 0.68 8.50 -26.22
C TYR A 524 -0.26 7.38 -25.82
#